data_df599a11e019a14c37f9db881eff8d9e
#
_entry.id   df599a11e019a14c37f9db881eff8d9e
#
_cell.length_a   1.000
_cell.length_b   1.000
_cell.length_c   1.000
_cell.angle_alpha   90.00
_cell.angle_beta   90.00
_cell.angle_gamma   90.00
#
_symmetry.space_group_name_H-M   'P 1'
#
loop_
_entity.id
_entity.type
_entity.pdbx_description
1 polymer ?
#
loop_
_entity_poly.entity_id
_entity_poly.type
_entity_poly.pdbx_seq_one_letter_code
_entity_poly.pdbx_strand_id
1 'polypeptide(L)'
;MRIASLVASVVQNSFGRVHVQDIKVPTHNGQWVVADLYKPDSASADKPAPLVVVVPGFQRSKEALANIAIELSRRGIVVMLIDPYAQGFSSASMSRIAATTEGYGMFALVDYAAGTPNLNYVDKTRIGAAGHSAGGNAAIRGANFFGREAIATGQPSKLHSVFVSGYVLTLRDDVLKDVRSNVGVSYAFYDEGAYRNELQNGDMR
;
A
#
# COMPACT_ATOMS: atom_id res chain seq x y z
N MET A 1 -17.17 5.10 -29.69
CA MET A 1 -16.07 4.83 -28.73
C MET A 1 -16.02 5.82 -27.55
N ARG A 2 -16.16 7.15 -27.72
CA ARG A 2 -16.10 8.14 -26.64
C ARG A 2 -17.21 8.04 -25.57
N ILE A 3 -18.43 7.71 -25.95
CA ILE A 3 -19.58 7.62 -25.02
C ILE A 3 -19.43 6.42 -24.09
N ALA A 4 -19.04 5.24 -24.60
CA ALA A 4 -18.81 4.05 -23.78
C ALA A 4 -17.66 4.25 -22.77
N SER A 5 -16.60 4.95 -23.17
CA SER A 5 -15.50 5.32 -22.27
C SER A 5 -15.94 6.29 -21.18
N LEU A 6 -16.78 7.27 -21.51
CA LEU A 6 -17.32 8.21 -20.54
C LEU A 6 -18.25 7.52 -19.53
N VAL A 7 -19.15 6.66 -19.99
CA VAL A 7 -20.06 5.89 -19.14
C VAL A 7 -19.27 4.97 -18.23
N ALA A 8 -18.25 4.26 -18.74
CA ALA A 8 -17.38 3.41 -17.94
C ALA A 8 -16.65 4.21 -16.85
N SER A 9 -16.11 5.39 -17.17
CA SER A 9 -15.45 6.28 -16.22
C SER A 9 -16.41 6.74 -15.11
N VAL A 10 -17.62 7.15 -15.47
CA VAL A 10 -18.65 7.58 -14.50
C VAL A 10 -19.03 6.43 -13.55
N VAL A 11 -19.22 5.22 -14.09
CA VAL A 11 -19.55 4.04 -13.27
C VAL A 11 -18.35 3.65 -12.39
N GLN A 12 -17.13 3.67 -12.91
CA GLN A 12 -15.91 3.37 -12.16
C GLN A 12 -15.71 4.35 -10.99
N ASN A 13 -16.01 5.63 -11.17
CA ASN A 13 -15.93 6.64 -10.13
C ASN A 13 -17.18 6.69 -9.23
N SER A 14 -18.01 5.67 -9.25
CA SER A 14 -19.25 5.63 -8.46
C SER A 14 -20.15 6.83 -8.68
N PHE A 15 -20.34 7.21 -9.93
CA PHE A 15 -21.14 8.39 -10.30
C PHE A 15 -20.61 9.70 -9.69
N GLY A 16 -19.28 9.84 -9.64
CA GLY A 16 -18.62 11.03 -9.10
C GLY A 16 -18.43 11.05 -7.58
N ARG A 17 -18.80 9.98 -6.88
CA ARG A 17 -18.61 9.88 -5.41
C ARG A 17 -17.18 9.55 -4.97
N VAL A 18 -16.31 9.17 -5.90
CA VAL A 18 -14.90 8.93 -5.67
C VAL A 18 -14.11 9.82 -6.61
N HIS A 19 -13.30 10.71 -6.06
CA HIS A 19 -12.39 11.56 -6.81
C HIS A 19 -11.05 10.89 -6.92
N VAL A 20 -10.49 10.83 -8.13
CA VAL A 20 -9.18 10.24 -8.40
C VAL A 20 -8.27 11.32 -8.96
N GLN A 21 -7.08 11.45 -8.38
CA GLN A 21 -6.04 12.37 -8.87
C GLN A 21 -4.68 11.70 -8.82
N ASP A 22 -3.83 11.99 -9.79
CA ASP A 22 -2.42 11.62 -9.74
C ASP A 22 -1.68 12.46 -8.72
N ILE A 23 -0.87 11.81 -7.90
CA ILE A 23 0.07 12.46 -6.99
C ILE A 23 1.49 11.98 -7.26
N LYS A 24 2.44 12.88 -7.11
CA LYS A 24 3.87 12.59 -7.19
C LYS A 24 4.52 13.02 -5.89
N VAL A 25 5.00 12.05 -5.14
CA VAL A 25 5.62 12.27 -3.83
C VAL A 25 7.14 12.15 -3.99
N PRO A 26 7.90 13.23 -3.74
CA PRO A 26 9.35 13.18 -3.68
C PRO A 26 9.79 12.23 -2.56
N THR A 27 10.80 11.44 -2.84
CA THR A 27 11.45 10.60 -1.85
C THR A 27 12.89 11.09 -1.64
N HIS A 28 13.80 10.26 -1.19
CA HIS A 28 15.19 10.66 -1.02
C HIS A 28 15.98 10.63 -2.33
N ASN A 29 17.12 11.32 -2.37
CA ASN A 29 18.07 11.32 -3.49
C ASN A 29 17.46 11.73 -4.86
N GLY A 30 16.49 12.64 -4.86
CA GLY A 30 15.85 13.10 -6.09
C GLY A 30 14.91 12.08 -6.75
N GLN A 31 14.62 10.99 -6.08
CA GLN A 31 13.65 9.99 -6.51
C GLN A 31 12.22 10.44 -6.20
N TRP A 32 11.26 9.76 -6.79
CA TRP A 32 9.84 10.02 -6.56
C TRP A 32 9.02 8.75 -6.72
N VAL A 33 7.86 8.75 -6.09
CA VAL A 33 6.82 7.74 -6.25
C VAL A 33 5.57 8.41 -6.81
N VAL A 34 4.95 7.78 -7.78
CA VAL A 34 3.66 8.18 -8.35
C VAL A 34 2.57 7.28 -7.78
N ALA A 35 1.43 7.87 -7.46
CA ALA A 35 0.26 7.13 -7.01
C ALA A 35 -1.02 7.80 -7.50
N ASP A 36 -2.08 7.01 -7.67
CA ASP A 36 -3.44 7.51 -7.77
C ASP A 36 -4.02 7.64 -6.36
N LEU A 37 -4.45 8.84 -6.02
CA LEU A 37 -5.15 9.13 -4.77
C LEU A 37 -6.66 9.08 -5.01
N TYR A 38 -7.31 8.08 -4.44
CA TYR A 38 -8.76 7.89 -4.46
C TYR A 38 -9.34 8.50 -3.18
N LYS A 39 -10.14 9.54 -3.33
CA LYS A 39 -10.80 10.22 -2.22
C LYS A 39 -12.32 10.06 -2.33
N PRO A 40 -12.97 9.36 -1.40
CA PRO A 40 -14.42 9.30 -1.35
C PRO A 40 -15.01 10.64 -0.86
N ASP A 41 -16.21 11.02 -1.33
CA ASP A 41 -16.95 12.21 -0.88
C ASP A 41 -17.20 12.22 0.63
N SER A 42 -17.31 11.04 1.24
CA SER A 42 -17.54 10.89 2.68
C SER A 42 -16.34 11.32 3.54
N ALA A 43 -15.13 11.48 2.93
CA ALA A 43 -13.94 11.90 3.64
C ALA A 43 -13.78 13.43 3.59
N SER A 44 -13.79 14.08 4.74
CA SER A 44 -13.62 15.52 4.91
C SER A 44 -12.78 15.84 6.14
N ALA A 45 -12.39 17.10 6.32
CA ALA A 45 -11.65 17.54 7.50
C ALA A 45 -12.45 17.31 8.80
N ASP A 46 -13.79 17.45 8.74
CA ASP A 46 -14.67 17.23 9.89
C ASP A 46 -14.98 15.75 10.12
N LYS A 47 -14.77 14.93 9.11
CA LYS A 47 -14.98 13.48 9.14
C LYS A 47 -13.82 12.75 8.44
N PRO A 48 -12.64 12.70 9.07
CA PRO A 48 -11.47 12.05 8.47
C PRO A 48 -11.70 10.54 8.29
N ALA A 49 -11.24 10.02 7.15
CA ALA A 49 -11.38 8.62 6.78
C ALA A 49 -10.07 7.85 6.98
N PRO A 50 -10.11 6.52 7.19
CA PRO A 50 -8.92 5.67 7.13
C PRO A 50 -8.24 5.80 5.76
N LEU A 51 -6.93 5.56 5.71
CA LEU A 51 -6.18 5.50 4.46
C LEU A 51 -5.51 4.13 4.31
N VAL A 52 -5.49 3.62 3.07
CA VAL A 52 -4.74 2.42 2.71
C VAL A 52 -3.83 2.70 1.53
N VAL A 53 -2.54 2.41 1.67
CA VAL A 53 -1.60 2.35 0.54
C VAL A 53 -1.68 0.97 -0.09
N VAL A 54 -2.03 0.90 -1.37
CA VAL A 54 -2.17 -0.36 -2.12
C VAL A 54 -0.97 -0.52 -3.05
N VAL A 55 -0.29 -1.66 -2.95
CA VAL A 55 0.97 -1.94 -3.65
C VAL A 55 0.82 -3.15 -4.56
N PRO A 56 0.94 -2.99 -5.88
CA PRO A 56 0.89 -4.11 -6.82
C PRO A 56 2.15 -4.99 -6.77
N GLY A 57 2.09 -6.12 -7.44
CA GLY A 57 3.19 -7.08 -7.53
C GLY A 57 4.31 -6.65 -8.48
N PHE A 58 5.33 -7.50 -8.57
CA PHE A 58 6.46 -7.28 -9.47
C PHE A 58 6.02 -7.14 -10.94
N GLN A 59 6.64 -6.20 -11.66
CA GLN A 59 6.32 -5.85 -13.06
C GLN A 59 4.86 -5.44 -13.28
N ARG A 60 4.20 -4.88 -12.26
CA ARG A 60 2.84 -4.35 -12.35
C ARG A 60 2.83 -2.90 -11.94
N SER A 61 2.12 -2.09 -12.72
CA SER A 61 1.80 -0.71 -12.37
C SER A 61 0.51 -0.65 -11.54
N LYS A 62 0.18 0.54 -11.07
CA LYS A 62 -1.01 0.81 -10.24
C LYS A 62 -2.32 0.29 -10.84
N GLU A 63 -2.46 0.29 -12.17
CA GLU A 63 -3.68 -0.16 -12.86
C GLU A 63 -4.06 -1.60 -12.55
N ALA A 64 -3.08 -2.45 -12.18
CA ALA A 64 -3.32 -3.86 -11.88
C ALA A 64 -4.25 -4.08 -10.66
N LEU A 65 -4.31 -3.11 -9.73
CA LEU A 65 -5.14 -3.18 -8.54
C LEU A 65 -6.16 -2.04 -8.44
N ALA A 66 -6.46 -1.36 -9.54
CA ALA A 66 -7.41 -0.25 -9.57
C ALA A 66 -8.82 -0.67 -9.13
N ASN A 67 -9.22 -1.91 -9.41
CA ASN A 67 -10.48 -2.49 -8.93
C ASN A 67 -10.55 -2.57 -7.39
N ILE A 68 -9.45 -2.89 -6.73
CA ILE A 68 -9.37 -2.92 -5.27
C ILE A 68 -9.43 -1.49 -4.72
N ALA A 69 -8.70 -0.57 -5.32
CA ALA A 69 -8.67 0.83 -4.88
C ALA A 69 -10.06 1.47 -4.94
N ILE A 70 -10.77 1.31 -6.05
CA ILE A 70 -12.13 1.87 -6.19
C ILE A 70 -13.12 1.22 -5.22
N GLU A 71 -13.03 -0.08 -4.98
CA GLU A 71 -13.92 -0.78 -4.04
C GLU A 71 -13.68 -0.38 -2.58
N LEU A 72 -12.44 -0.17 -2.17
CA LEU A 72 -12.11 0.37 -0.85
C LEU A 72 -12.65 1.81 -0.70
N SER A 73 -12.47 2.65 -1.74
CA SER A 73 -12.94 4.03 -1.70
C SER A 73 -14.47 4.13 -1.68
N ARG A 74 -15.19 3.25 -2.37
CA ARG A 74 -16.66 3.12 -2.27
C ARG A 74 -17.13 2.82 -0.85
N ARG A 75 -16.30 2.21 -0.03
CA ARG A 75 -16.54 1.91 1.39
C ARG A 75 -16.08 3.02 2.34
N GLY A 76 -15.69 4.18 1.80
CA GLY A 76 -15.31 5.34 2.59
C GLY A 76 -13.85 5.34 3.05
N ILE A 77 -12.97 4.58 2.38
CA ILE A 77 -11.53 4.52 2.67
C ILE A 77 -10.80 5.37 1.63
N VAL A 78 -9.91 6.25 2.05
CA VAL A 78 -8.97 6.93 1.15
C VAL A 78 -7.90 5.93 0.72
N VAL A 79 -7.60 5.88 -0.59
CA VAL A 79 -6.60 4.93 -1.10
C VAL A 79 -5.50 5.68 -1.85
N MET A 80 -4.26 5.31 -1.60
CA MET A 80 -3.11 5.63 -2.44
C MET A 80 -2.68 4.36 -3.16
N LEU A 81 -2.95 4.29 -4.46
CA LEU A 81 -2.55 3.16 -5.30
C LEU A 81 -1.25 3.52 -6.02
N ILE A 82 -0.18 2.85 -5.64
CA ILE A 82 1.19 3.22 -6.01
C ILE A 82 1.65 2.55 -7.31
N ASP A 83 2.45 3.26 -8.09
CA ASP A 83 3.44 2.65 -8.98
C ASP A 83 4.70 2.35 -8.17
N PRO A 84 5.08 1.08 -7.93
CA PRO A 84 6.33 0.77 -7.23
C PRO A 84 7.55 1.32 -7.98
N TYR A 85 8.67 1.51 -7.30
CA TYR A 85 9.93 1.91 -7.97
C TYR A 85 10.25 1.04 -9.18
N ALA A 86 10.74 1.67 -10.24
CA ALA A 86 11.04 1.08 -11.54
C ALA A 86 9.82 0.47 -12.26
N GLN A 87 8.62 0.84 -11.86
CA GLN A 87 7.36 0.42 -12.49
C GLN A 87 6.49 1.66 -12.73
N GLY A 88 5.64 1.62 -13.76
CA GLY A 88 4.79 2.75 -14.12
C GLY A 88 5.56 4.07 -14.29
N PHE A 89 5.12 5.12 -13.61
CA PHE A 89 5.69 6.47 -13.68
C PHE A 89 6.58 6.84 -12.49
N SER A 90 6.79 5.94 -11.56
CA SER A 90 7.74 6.14 -10.47
C SER A 90 9.19 6.05 -10.96
N SER A 91 10.10 6.73 -10.26
CA SER A 91 11.53 6.66 -10.59
C SER A 91 12.09 5.25 -10.35
N ALA A 92 13.25 4.97 -10.95
CA ALA A 92 14.03 3.80 -10.57
C ALA A 92 14.53 3.93 -9.12
N SER A 93 14.61 2.80 -8.40
CA SER A 93 15.22 2.80 -7.08
C SER A 93 16.73 2.91 -7.18
N MET A 94 17.34 3.73 -6.33
CA MET A 94 18.80 3.79 -6.13
C MET A 94 19.28 2.72 -5.15
N SER A 95 18.37 2.07 -4.43
CA SER A 95 18.68 1.02 -3.47
C SER A 95 18.59 -0.36 -4.10
N ARG A 96 19.65 -1.18 -3.91
CA ARG A 96 19.63 -2.59 -4.31
C ARG A 96 18.68 -3.45 -3.46
N ILE A 97 18.30 -2.95 -2.29
CA ILE A 97 17.41 -3.64 -1.34
C ILE A 97 16.12 -2.84 -1.12
N ALA A 98 15.62 -2.19 -2.17
CA ALA A 98 14.45 -1.31 -2.12
C ALA A 98 13.20 -1.93 -1.45
N ALA A 99 13.00 -3.24 -1.58
CA ALA A 99 11.92 -3.93 -0.88
C ALA A 99 12.07 -3.85 0.65
N THR A 100 13.29 -3.97 1.17
CA THR A 100 13.56 -4.01 2.61
C THR A 100 13.62 -2.62 3.23
N THR A 101 14.25 -1.65 2.54
CA THR A 101 14.53 -0.32 3.09
C THR A 101 13.49 0.73 2.73
N GLU A 102 12.72 0.50 1.68
CA GLU A 102 11.83 1.52 1.09
C GLU A 102 10.44 0.97 0.75
N GLY A 103 10.23 -0.36 0.88
CA GLY A 103 8.98 -1.02 0.49
C GLY A 103 8.58 -0.70 -0.95
N TYR A 104 9.57 -0.68 -1.87
CA TYR A 104 9.40 -0.24 -3.27
C TYR A 104 8.81 1.18 -3.42
N GLY A 105 9.06 2.07 -2.46
CA GLY A 105 8.53 3.43 -2.39
C GLY A 105 7.28 3.58 -1.50
N MET A 106 6.71 2.49 -1.00
CA MET A 106 5.51 2.52 -0.15
C MET A 106 5.76 3.27 1.17
N PHE A 107 6.96 3.14 1.78
CA PHE A 107 7.27 3.79 3.05
C PHE A 107 7.17 5.31 2.93
N ALA A 108 7.64 5.88 1.83
CA ALA A 108 7.53 7.32 1.58
C ALA A 108 6.07 7.81 1.50
N LEU A 109 5.16 6.98 0.95
CA LEU A 109 3.73 7.34 0.93
C LEU A 109 3.09 7.23 2.31
N VAL A 110 3.49 6.27 3.14
CA VAL A 110 3.03 6.20 4.54
C VAL A 110 3.51 7.41 5.32
N ASP A 111 4.78 7.79 5.20
CA ASP A 111 5.34 8.99 5.83
C ASP A 111 4.66 10.26 5.33
N TYR A 112 4.44 10.39 4.02
CA TYR A 112 3.69 11.49 3.44
C TYR A 112 2.27 11.55 4.01
N ALA A 113 1.56 10.43 4.02
CA ALA A 113 0.20 10.36 4.54
C ALA A 113 0.14 10.73 6.03
N ALA A 114 1.08 10.28 6.83
CA ALA A 114 1.14 10.59 8.26
C ALA A 114 1.51 12.05 8.53
N GLY A 115 2.41 12.64 7.74
CA GLY A 115 3.03 13.94 8.02
C GLY A 115 2.38 15.14 7.31
N THR A 116 1.79 14.96 6.13
CA THR A 116 1.31 16.11 5.35
C THR A 116 0.02 16.74 5.92
N PRO A 117 -0.07 18.07 6.00
CA PRO A 117 -1.32 18.76 6.33
C PRO A 117 -2.34 18.74 5.17
N ASN A 118 -1.90 18.49 3.94
CA ASN A 118 -2.75 18.50 2.74
C ASN A 118 -3.80 17.38 2.75
N LEU A 119 -3.57 16.33 3.53
CA LEU A 119 -4.51 15.22 3.71
C LEU A 119 -5.27 15.35 5.04
N ASN A 120 -5.87 16.53 5.29
CA ASN A 120 -6.63 16.80 6.51
C ASN A 120 -7.90 15.94 6.63
N TYR A 121 -8.35 15.34 5.54
CA TYR A 121 -9.47 14.40 5.46
C TYR A 121 -9.06 12.93 5.73
N VAL A 122 -7.79 12.69 6.07
CA VAL A 122 -7.27 11.36 6.45
C VAL A 122 -7.10 11.28 7.97
N ASP A 123 -7.62 10.23 8.56
CA ASP A 123 -7.36 9.88 9.95
C ASP A 123 -5.96 9.27 10.07
N LYS A 124 -5.04 10.05 10.60
CA LYS A 124 -3.61 9.68 10.76
C LYS A 124 -3.40 8.50 11.72
N THR A 125 -4.40 8.18 12.53
CA THR A 125 -4.38 7.04 13.46
C THR A 125 -4.92 5.75 12.83
N ARG A 126 -5.30 5.77 11.55
CA ARG A 126 -5.85 4.63 10.81
C ARG A 126 -5.26 4.53 9.41
N ILE A 127 -3.92 4.45 9.32
CA ILE A 127 -3.20 4.22 8.08
C ILE A 127 -2.86 2.73 7.96
N GLY A 128 -3.19 2.13 6.83
CA GLY A 128 -2.88 0.75 6.50
C GLY A 128 -2.11 0.61 5.19
N ALA A 129 -1.61 -0.59 4.93
CA ALA A 129 -1.07 -0.98 3.64
C ALA A 129 -1.63 -2.34 3.21
N ALA A 130 -1.86 -2.50 1.92
CA ALA A 130 -2.25 -3.78 1.34
C ALA A 130 -1.41 -4.05 0.09
N GLY A 131 -0.99 -5.28 -0.11
CA GLY A 131 -0.17 -5.61 -1.27
C GLY A 131 -0.30 -7.04 -1.75
N HIS A 132 -0.12 -7.21 -3.05
CA HIS A 132 -0.10 -8.51 -3.71
C HIS A 132 1.32 -8.87 -4.12
N SER A 133 1.74 -10.11 -3.88
CA SER A 133 3.06 -10.64 -4.28
C SER A 133 4.20 -9.74 -3.73
N ALA A 134 5.05 -9.14 -4.58
CA ALA A 134 6.08 -8.19 -4.15
C ALA A 134 5.51 -7.01 -3.34
N GLY A 135 4.28 -6.55 -3.64
CA GLY A 135 3.58 -5.57 -2.83
C GLY A 135 3.20 -6.08 -1.44
N GLY A 136 2.89 -7.36 -1.32
CA GLY A 136 2.69 -8.02 -0.02
C GLY A 136 3.99 -8.03 0.80
N ASN A 137 5.12 -8.30 0.15
CA ASN A 137 6.44 -8.14 0.77
C ASN A 137 6.66 -6.69 1.25
N ALA A 138 6.33 -5.69 0.44
CA ALA A 138 6.43 -4.28 0.83
C ALA A 138 5.58 -3.98 2.07
N ALA A 139 4.33 -4.47 2.11
CA ALA A 139 3.42 -4.25 3.22
C ALA A 139 3.95 -4.82 4.55
N ILE A 140 4.40 -6.07 4.56
CA ILE A 140 4.95 -6.68 5.79
C ILE A 140 6.28 -6.08 6.21
N ARG A 141 7.14 -5.71 5.26
CA ARG A 141 8.39 -4.99 5.53
C ARG A 141 8.11 -3.59 6.10
N GLY A 142 7.06 -2.92 5.62
CA GLY A 142 6.59 -1.65 6.20
C GLY A 142 6.12 -1.80 7.63
N ALA A 143 5.35 -2.86 7.93
CA ALA A 143 4.93 -3.15 9.30
C ALA A 143 6.12 -3.35 10.24
N ASN A 144 7.17 -4.04 9.79
CA ASN A 144 8.43 -4.18 10.54
C ASN A 144 9.17 -2.84 10.67
N PHE A 145 9.33 -2.09 9.57
CA PHE A 145 10.06 -0.81 9.56
C PHE A 145 9.42 0.21 10.50
N PHE A 146 8.12 0.49 10.36
CA PHE A 146 7.40 1.43 11.22
C PHE A 146 7.18 0.90 12.64
N GLY A 147 7.17 -0.42 12.82
CA GLY A 147 7.16 -1.05 14.14
C GLY A 147 8.48 -0.81 14.89
N ARG A 148 9.62 -0.93 14.23
CA ARG A 148 10.93 -0.60 14.80
C ARG A 148 11.06 0.88 15.13
N GLU A 149 10.56 1.77 14.25
CA GLU A 149 10.51 3.21 14.53
C GLU A 149 9.68 3.48 15.79
N ALA A 150 8.50 2.85 15.92
CA ALA A 150 7.64 2.97 17.08
C ALA A 150 8.32 2.51 18.37
N ILE A 151 9.02 1.39 18.34
CA ILE A 151 9.80 0.88 19.49
C ILE A 151 10.90 1.86 19.86
N ALA A 152 11.65 2.37 18.88
CA ALA A 152 12.78 3.27 19.13
C ALA A 152 12.35 4.64 19.66
N THR A 153 11.18 5.13 19.26
CA THR A 153 10.67 6.46 19.62
C THR A 153 9.68 6.47 20.78
N GLY A 154 9.14 5.31 21.17
CA GLY A 154 8.04 5.19 22.12
C GLY A 154 6.71 5.76 21.62
N GLN A 155 6.60 6.04 20.31
CA GLN A 155 5.39 6.55 19.67
C GLN A 155 4.59 5.41 19.00
N PRO A 156 3.28 5.58 18.78
CA PRO A 156 2.51 4.63 17.99
C PRO A 156 3.10 4.46 16.58
N SER A 157 2.99 3.24 16.03
CA SER A 157 3.39 2.99 14.65
C SER A 157 2.55 3.82 13.68
N LYS A 158 3.18 4.44 12.67
CA LYS A 158 2.47 5.12 11.58
C LYS A 158 1.62 4.15 10.75
N LEU A 159 2.00 2.88 10.69
CA LEU A 159 1.29 1.84 9.95
C LEU A 159 0.54 0.93 10.94
N HIS A 160 -0.79 1.01 10.95
CA HIS A 160 -1.64 0.37 11.96
C HIS A 160 -2.14 -1.01 11.54
N SER A 161 -2.28 -1.23 10.22
CA SER A 161 -2.72 -2.52 9.69
C SER A 161 -2.06 -2.83 8.35
N VAL A 162 -1.82 -4.12 8.10
CA VAL A 162 -1.32 -4.59 6.80
C VAL A 162 -2.10 -5.79 6.32
N PHE A 163 -2.30 -5.87 5.01
CA PHE A 163 -2.87 -7.04 4.36
C PHE A 163 -1.91 -7.56 3.29
N VAL A 164 -1.49 -8.80 3.44
CA VAL A 164 -0.55 -9.49 2.56
C VAL A 164 -1.30 -10.52 1.73
N SER A 165 -1.27 -10.38 0.41
CA SER A 165 -1.91 -11.31 -0.52
C SER A 165 -0.88 -11.99 -1.40
N GLY A 166 -0.89 -13.33 -1.43
CA GLY A 166 -0.02 -14.13 -2.30
C GLY A 166 1.47 -13.95 -2.04
N TYR A 167 1.87 -13.72 -0.78
CA TYR A 167 3.28 -13.61 -0.39
C TYR A 167 3.49 -14.03 1.07
N VAL A 168 4.32 -15.03 1.28
CA VAL A 168 4.57 -15.62 2.62
C VAL A 168 6.05 -15.68 3.01
N LEU A 169 6.98 -15.39 2.08
CA LEU A 169 8.43 -15.57 2.27
C LEU A 169 9.04 -14.75 3.42
N THR A 170 8.42 -13.63 3.81
CA THR A 170 8.88 -12.76 4.89
C THR A 170 8.06 -12.86 6.16
N LEU A 171 7.17 -13.84 6.25
CA LEU A 171 6.43 -14.13 7.49
C LEU A 171 7.31 -15.00 8.40
N ARG A 172 8.39 -14.43 8.89
CA ARG A 172 9.39 -15.09 9.73
C ARG A 172 9.64 -14.27 10.99
N ASP A 173 10.10 -14.92 12.04
CA ASP A 173 10.30 -14.32 13.37
C ASP A 173 11.19 -13.08 13.33
N ASP A 174 12.26 -13.09 12.53
CA ASP A 174 13.17 -11.95 12.40
C ASP A 174 12.51 -10.68 11.82
N VAL A 175 11.41 -10.85 11.06
CA VAL A 175 10.61 -9.75 10.52
C VAL A 175 9.44 -9.45 11.43
N LEU A 176 8.74 -10.46 11.93
CA LEU A 176 7.48 -10.29 12.66
C LEU A 176 7.65 -9.76 14.09
N LYS A 177 8.79 -10.04 14.75
CA LYS A 177 9.05 -9.64 16.14
C LYS A 177 8.86 -8.15 16.43
N ASP A 178 9.17 -7.29 15.48
CA ASP A 178 9.09 -5.83 15.62
C ASP A 178 7.79 -5.25 15.04
N VAL A 179 6.91 -6.07 14.47
CA VAL A 179 5.63 -5.62 13.93
C VAL A 179 4.72 -5.11 15.05
N ARG A 180 4.14 -3.94 14.85
CA ARG A 180 3.18 -3.28 15.75
C ARG A 180 1.85 -2.96 15.05
N SER A 181 1.64 -3.60 13.89
CA SER A 181 0.44 -3.49 13.07
C SER A 181 -0.41 -4.75 13.20
N ASN A 182 -1.71 -4.64 13.00
CA ASN A 182 -2.56 -5.80 12.74
C ASN A 182 -2.20 -6.39 11.37
N VAL A 183 -2.02 -7.71 11.28
CA VAL A 183 -1.60 -8.39 10.06
C VAL A 183 -2.69 -9.35 9.59
N GLY A 184 -3.18 -9.16 8.37
CA GLY A 184 -4.00 -10.09 7.64
C GLY A 184 -3.21 -10.74 6.50
N VAL A 185 -3.33 -12.04 6.32
CA VAL A 185 -2.65 -12.79 5.25
C VAL A 185 -3.67 -13.60 4.47
N SER A 186 -3.54 -13.58 3.14
CA SER A 186 -4.31 -14.41 2.23
C SER A 186 -3.39 -14.99 1.16
N TYR A 187 -3.50 -16.29 0.93
CA TYR A 187 -2.85 -16.98 -0.18
C TYR A 187 -3.70 -18.15 -0.67
N ALA A 188 -3.52 -18.55 -1.92
CA ALA A 188 -4.22 -19.67 -2.45
C ALA A 188 -3.64 -20.99 -1.91
N PHE A 189 -4.50 -21.99 -1.68
CA PHE A 189 -4.08 -23.31 -1.17
C PHE A 189 -3.03 -23.97 -2.07
N TYR A 190 -3.16 -23.81 -3.39
CA TYR A 190 -2.22 -24.31 -4.39
C TYR A 190 -1.27 -23.22 -4.91
N ASP A 191 -0.96 -22.20 -4.10
CA ASP A 191 0.02 -21.19 -4.47
C ASP A 191 1.41 -21.82 -4.55
N GLU A 192 1.95 -21.88 -5.75
CA GLU A 192 3.25 -22.53 -6.00
C GLU A 192 4.39 -21.85 -5.23
N GLY A 193 4.31 -20.52 -5.07
CA GLY A 193 5.28 -19.75 -4.29
C GLY A 193 5.22 -20.11 -2.80
N ALA A 194 4.03 -20.22 -2.23
CA ALA A 194 3.84 -20.64 -0.84
C ALA A 194 4.30 -22.08 -0.62
N TYR A 195 3.91 -23.00 -1.51
CA TYR A 195 4.28 -24.40 -1.43
C TYR A 195 5.80 -24.62 -1.52
N ARG A 196 6.48 -23.98 -2.47
CA ARG A 196 7.95 -24.05 -2.57
C ARG A 196 8.62 -23.50 -1.32
N ASN A 197 8.05 -22.46 -0.72
CA ASN A 197 8.58 -21.89 0.50
C ASN A 197 8.44 -22.84 1.71
N GLU A 198 7.34 -23.55 1.85
CA GLU A 198 7.17 -24.62 2.86
C GLU A 198 8.25 -25.70 2.72
N LEU A 199 8.52 -26.16 1.49
CA LEU A 199 9.55 -27.15 1.23
C LEU A 199 10.97 -26.67 1.56
N GLN A 200 11.23 -25.38 1.40
CA GLN A 200 12.56 -24.78 1.63
C GLN A 200 12.79 -24.38 3.09
N ASN A 201 11.77 -23.92 3.78
CA ASN A 201 11.90 -23.28 5.09
C ASN A 201 11.14 -24.01 6.22
N GLY A 202 10.57 -25.16 5.92
CA GLY A 202 9.72 -25.90 6.86
C GLY A 202 8.28 -25.42 6.90
N ASP A 203 7.51 -26.00 7.81
CA ASP A 203 6.09 -25.71 7.95
C ASP A 203 5.84 -24.28 8.41
N MET A 204 5.09 -23.53 7.61
CA MET A 204 4.70 -22.15 7.89
C MET A 204 3.24 -22.01 8.34
N ARG A 205 2.60 -23.13 8.72
CA ARG A 205 1.21 -23.17 9.21
C ARG A 205 1.11 -22.70 10.64
#